data_1f6c895ce37fcd711df2d7495e237499
#
_entry.id   1f6c895ce37fcd711df2d7495e237499
#
_cell.length_a   1.000
_cell.length_b   1.000
_cell.length_c   1.000
_cell.angle_alpha   90.00
_cell.angle_beta   90.00
_cell.angle_gamma   90.00
#
_symmetry.space_group_name_H-M   'P 1'
#
loop_
_entity.id
_entity.type
_entity.pdbx_description
1 polymer ?
#
loop_
_entity_poly.entity_id
_entity_poly.type
_entity_poly.pdbx_seq_one_letter_code
_entity_poly.pdbx_strand_id
1 'polypeptide(L)'
;MDTTWPKILEMCNRFSTVTYENLTKIIRYAETGSASSALSLDDSFQNDVDSWMGGGTCFSMTWFVYQELLELGLSPKLWMGHKRKERNIHCALCLPYEGKEYLFDPGYLIFDPLLLPSFFVEGANEAFFPLEPNAVRLVRKNGIVELWTGSLQGAMKLRFEFETA
;
A
#
# COMPACT_ATOMS: atom_id res chain seq x y z
N MET A 1 18.62 21.48 1.13
CA MET A 1 17.59 20.89 0.24
C MET A 1 17.08 19.65 0.95
N ASP A 2 15.77 19.48 1.03
CA ASP A 2 15.22 18.25 1.60
C ASP A 2 15.56 17.06 0.68
N THR A 3 16.22 16.06 1.24
CA THR A 3 16.65 14.86 0.52
C THR A 3 15.74 13.68 0.82
N THR A 4 14.64 13.89 1.53
CA THR A 4 13.75 12.81 2.01
C THR A 4 12.92 12.24 0.88
N TRP A 5 12.34 13.09 0.02
CA TRP A 5 11.53 12.61 -1.10
C TRP A 5 12.29 11.70 -2.09
N PRO A 6 13.52 12.04 -2.52
CA PRO A 6 14.33 11.11 -3.31
C PRO A 6 14.56 9.74 -2.65
N LYS A 7 14.76 9.70 -1.33
CA LYS A 7 14.92 8.43 -0.59
C LYS A 7 13.63 7.61 -0.57
N ILE A 8 12.47 8.28 -0.46
CA ILE A 8 11.17 7.61 -0.58
C ILE A 8 11.04 6.94 -1.95
N LEU A 9 11.36 7.65 -3.04
CA LEU A 9 11.29 7.10 -4.40
C LEU A 9 12.28 5.95 -4.61
N GLU A 10 13.49 6.05 -4.06
CA GLU A 10 14.48 4.97 -4.09
C GLU A 10 13.97 3.73 -3.36
N MET A 11 13.39 3.88 -2.17
CA MET A 11 12.72 2.81 -1.43
C MET A 11 11.61 2.16 -2.27
N CYS A 12 10.72 2.96 -2.87
CA CYS A 12 9.65 2.47 -3.72
C CYS A 12 10.17 1.66 -4.91
N ASN A 13 11.22 2.15 -5.58
CA ASN A 13 11.85 1.45 -6.70
C ASN A 13 12.47 0.12 -6.27
N ARG A 14 13.21 0.09 -5.15
CA ARG A 14 13.75 -1.16 -4.57
C ARG A 14 12.62 -2.13 -4.26
N PHE A 15 11.55 -1.64 -3.61
CA PHE A 15 10.44 -2.46 -3.18
C PHE A 15 9.57 -2.99 -4.34
N SER A 16 9.57 -2.32 -5.50
CA SER A 16 8.83 -2.76 -6.68
C SER A 16 9.33 -4.09 -7.26
N THR A 17 10.52 -4.53 -6.86
CA THR A 17 11.09 -5.84 -7.24
C THR A 17 10.67 -6.99 -6.31
N VAL A 18 10.02 -6.68 -5.18
CA VAL A 18 9.57 -7.70 -4.21
C VAL A 18 8.34 -8.41 -4.74
N THR A 19 8.35 -9.73 -4.69
CA THR A 19 7.26 -10.57 -5.20
C THR A 19 6.04 -10.55 -4.27
N TYR A 20 4.86 -10.24 -4.82
CA TYR A 20 3.61 -10.50 -4.10
C TYR A 20 3.30 -11.99 -4.18
N GLU A 21 3.30 -12.68 -3.03
CA GLU A 21 3.06 -14.12 -2.96
C GLU A 21 2.46 -14.51 -1.60
N ASN A 22 1.93 -15.71 -1.49
CA ASN A 22 1.38 -16.24 -0.26
C ASN A 22 2.00 -17.59 0.16
N LEU A 23 3.02 -18.06 -0.53
CA LEU A 23 3.72 -19.31 -0.22
C LEU A 23 4.39 -19.25 1.14
N THR A 24 5.11 -18.15 1.41
CA THR A 24 5.75 -17.88 2.72
C THR A 24 4.72 -17.98 3.84
N LYS A 25 3.57 -17.34 3.66
CA LYS A 25 2.48 -17.38 4.63
C LYS A 25 1.96 -18.80 4.87
N ILE A 26 1.81 -19.60 3.81
CA ILE A 26 1.35 -20.99 3.89
C ILE A 26 2.38 -21.85 4.63
N ILE A 27 3.67 -21.71 4.29
CA ILE A 27 4.76 -22.45 4.92
C ILE A 27 4.81 -22.12 6.43
N ARG A 28 4.85 -20.83 6.77
CA ARG A 28 4.89 -20.40 8.18
C ARG A 28 3.66 -20.83 8.98
N TYR A 29 2.47 -20.80 8.35
CA TYR A 29 1.28 -21.33 9.01
C TYR A 29 1.36 -22.83 9.25
N ALA A 30 1.89 -23.60 8.31
CA ALA A 30 2.09 -25.03 8.47
C ALA A 30 3.10 -25.35 9.59
N GLU A 31 4.14 -24.53 9.75
CA GLU A 31 5.17 -24.71 10.79
C GLU A 31 4.71 -24.30 12.19
N THR A 32 3.98 -23.18 12.29
CA THR A 32 3.65 -22.56 13.58
C THR A 32 2.22 -22.81 14.05
N GLY A 33 1.31 -23.17 13.16
CA GLY A 33 -0.12 -23.23 13.44
C GLY A 33 -0.78 -21.89 13.76
N SER A 34 -0.05 -20.78 13.61
CA SER A 34 -0.45 -19.45 14.02
C SER A 34 -0.64 -18.50 12.82
N ALA A 35 -1.86 -17.97 12.67
CA ALA A 35 -2.15 -17.01 11.63
C ALA A 35 -1.38 -15.68 11.80
N SER A 36 -1.14 -15.24 13.03
CA SER A 36 -0.36 -14.04 13.31
C SER A 36 1.12 -14.21 12.93
N SER A 37 1.73 -15.34 13.30
CA SER A 37 3.12 -15.64 12.94
C SER A 37 3.30 -15.81 11.43
N ALA A 38 2.26 -16.25 10.73
CA ALA A 38 2.28 -16.42 9.28
C ALA A 38 2.28 -15.09 8.50
N LEU A 39 1.99 -13.95 9.15
CA LEU A 39 1.96 -12.64 8.47
C LEU A 39 3.34 -12.04 8.20
N SER A 40 4.43 -12.60 8.78
CA SER A 40 5.80 -12.09 8.61
C SER A 40 5.90 -10.58 8.86
N LEU A 41 5.48 -10.15 10.05
CA LEU A 41 5.53 -8.75 10.48
C LEU A 41 6.81 -8.42 11.28
N ASP A 42 7.85 -9.20 11.09
CA ASP A 42 9.16 -9.09 11.72
C ASP A 42 10.28 -9.13 10.66
N ASP A 43 11.52 -9.20 11.08
CA ASP A 43 12.71 -9.26 10.23
C ASP A 43 12.71 -10.46 9.26
N SER A 44 11.82 -11.42 9.47
CA SER A 44 11.71 -12.58 8.58
C SER A 44 11.31 -12.22 7.16
N PHE A 45 10.58 -11.13 6.94
CA PHE A 45 10.21 -10.68 5.61
C PHE A 45 11.45 -10.37 4.76
N GLN A 46 12.40 -9.59 5.26
CA GLN A 46 13.62 -9.27 4.54
C GLN A 46 14.47 -10.52 4.29
N ASN A 47 14.56 -11.40 5.29
CA ASN A 47 15.29 -12.67 5.14
C ASN A 47 14.70 -13.55 4.03
N ASP A 48 13.37 -13.58 3.88
CA ASP A 48 12.71 -14.34 2.82
C ASP A 48 12.99 -13.74 1.43
N VAL A 49 12.96 -12.40 1.32
CA VAL A 49 13.30 -11.68 0.08
C VAL A 49 14.73 -12.00 -0.34
N ASP A 50 15.69 -11.93 0.59
CA ASP A 50 17.12 -12.10 0.31
C ASP A 50 17.52 -13.55 0.03
N SER A 51 16.86 -14.51 0.70
CA SER A 51 17.27 -15.90 0.67
C SER A 51 16.70 -16.69 -0.51
N TRP A 52 15.49 -16.36 -0.96
CA TRP A 52 14.81 -17.20 -1.97
C TRP A 52 13.77 -16.44 -2.82
N MET A 53 13.93 -15.13 -2.96
CA MET A 53 12.99 -14.24 -3.66
C MET A 53 11.56 -14.33 -3.09
N GLY A 54 11.44 -14.62 -1.81
CA GLY A 54 10.19 -14.55 -1.10
C GLY A 54 9.65 -13.13 -1.06
N GLY A 55 8.48 -13.00 -0.60
CA GLY A 55 7.83 -11.70 -0.45
C GLY A 55 6.73 -11.85 0.57
N GLY A 56 5.54 -11.35 0.24
CA GLY A 56 4.43 -11.49 1.15
C GLY A 56 3.11 -11.04 0.56
N THR A 57 2.12 -11.01 1.41
CA THR A 57 0.80 -10.48 1.08
C THR A 57 0.71 -8.98 1.46
N CYS A 58 -0.43 -8.36 1.25
CA CYS A 58 -0.63 -6.94 1.53
C CYS A 58 -0.18 -6.53 2.94
N PHE A 59 -0.43 -7.34 3.96
CA PHE A 59 -0.05 -7.02 5.34
C PHE A 59 1.47 -6.99 5.53
N SER A 60 2.19 -8.01 5.09
CA SER A 60 3.64 -8.08 5.21
C SER A 60 4.33 -6.95 4.44
N MET A 61 3.93 -6.77 3.19
CA MET A 61 4.50 -5.75 2.31
C MET A 61 4.24 -4.34 2.82
N THR A 62 3.00 -4.06 3.25
CA THR A 62 2.65 -2.74 3.79
C THR A 62 3.36 -2.47 5.12
N TRP A 63 3.49 -3.48 5.97
CA TRP A 63 4.22 -3.35 7.24
C TRP A 63 5.70 -3.05 7.03
N PHE A 64 6.35 -3.73 6.08
CA PHE A 64 7.74 -3.47 5.76
C PHE A 64 7.96 -2.03 5.26
N VAL A 65 7.15 -1.56 4.31
CA VAL A 65 7.21 -0.17 3.83
C VAL A 65 6.92 0.83 4.96
N TYR A 66 6.02 0.49 5.88
CA TYR A 66 5.75 1.31 7.06
C TYR A 66 7.00 1.50 7.91
N GLN A 67 7.75 0.43 8.20
CA GLN A 67 8.99 0.49 8.98
C GLN A 67 10.08 1.33 8.26
N GLU A 68 10.27 1.11 6.97
CA GLU A 68 11.22 1.90 6.17
C GLU A 68 10.90 3.41 6.21
N LEU A 69 9.62 3.78 6.14
CA LEU A 69 9.20 5.18 6.25
C LEU A 69 9.46 5.75 7.66
N LEU A 70 9.27 4.96 8.72
CA LEU A 70 9.62 5.36 10.09
C LEU A 70 11.12 5.58 10.24
N GLU A 71 11.97 4.74 9.65
CA GLU A 71 13.43 4.90 9.67
C GLU A 71 13.89 6.18 8.95
N LEU A 72 13.13 6.64 7.96
CA LEU A 72 13.34 7.93 7.32
C LEU A 72 12.86 9.12 8.18
N GLY A 73 12.35 8.88 9.39
CA GLY A 73 11.83 9.91 10.29
C GLY A 73 10.44 10.41 9.93
N LEU A 74 9.70 9.68 9.10
CA LEU A 74 8.36 10.02 8.66
C LEU A 74 7.29 9.42 9.59
N SER A 75 6.04 9.85 9.43
CA SER A 75 4.92 9.40 10.26
C SER A 75 3.78 8.85 9.38
N PRO A 76 3.96 7.68 8.74
CA PRO A 76 2.92 7.05 7.94
C PRO A 76 1.76 6.57 8.84
N LYS A 77 0.57 6.49 8.26
CA LYS A 77 -0.63 5.95 8.90
C LYS A 77 -1.05 4.67 8.19
N LEU A 78 -1.29 3.60 8.96
CA LEU A 78 -1.87 2.37 8.43
C LEU A 78 -3.37 2.55 8.19
N TRP A 79 -3.82 2.26 6.99
CA TRP A 79 -5.23 2.26 6.62
C TRP A 79 -5.70 0.85 6.31
N MET A 80 -6.81 0.47 6.97
CA MET A 80 -7.44 -0.82 6.72
C MET A 80 -8.44 -0.72 5.58
N GLY A 81 -8.28 -1.59 4.59
CA GLY A 81 -9.13 -1.65 3.41
C GLY A 81 -10.32 -2.60 3.59
N HIS A 82 -11.48 -2.13 3.20
CA HIS A 82 -12.74 -2.87 3.19
C HIS A 82 -13.20 -3.12 1.76
N LYS A 83 -13.89 -4.23 1.55
CA LYS A 83 -14.48 -4.56 0.26
C LYS A 83 -15.89 -5.12 0.45
N ARG A 84 -16.91 -4.37 0.07
CA ARG A 84 -18.33 -4.71 0.29
C ARG A 84 -18.61 -4.93 1.80
N LYS A 85 -18.92 -6.20 2.18
CA LYS A 85 -19.20 -6.59 3.56
C LYS A 85 -17.98 -7.12 4.32
N GLU A 86 -16.87 -7.34 3.62
CA GLU A 86 -15.63 -7.85 4.19
C GLU A 86 -14.80 -6.68 4.73
N ARG A 87 -14.54 -6.69 6.03
CA ARG A 87 -13.76 -5.64 6.72
C ARG A 87 -12.33 -6.12 6.95
N ASN A 88 -11.40 -5.15 6.90
CA ASN A 88 -9.99 -5.35 7.25
C ASN A 88 -9.30 -6.48 6.45
N ILE A 89 -9.67 -6.63 5.18
CA ILE A 89 -9.11 -7.69 4.31
C ILE A 89 -7.89 -7.23 3.52
N HIS A 90 -7.58 -5.95 3.60
CA HIS A 90 -6.47 -5.30 2.93
C HIS A 90 -5.90 -4.18 3.80
N CYS A 91 -4.68 -3.76 3.53
CA CYS A 91 -4.09 -2.58 4.17
C CYS A 91 -3.22 -1.81 3.19
N ALA A 92 -3.16 -0.50 3.40
CA ALA A 92 -2.34 0.44 2.67
C ALA A 92 -1.77 1.48 3.65
N LEU A 93 -0.96 2.42 3.16
CA LEU A 93 -0.41 3.51 3.95
C LEU A 93 -0.87 4.85 3.41
N CYS A 94 -1.17 5.77 4.33
CA CYS A 94 -1.25 7.18 4.03
C CYS A 94 -0.02 7.87 4.64
N LEU A 95 0.76 8.56 3.82
CA LEU A 95 1.89 9.35 4.25
C LEU A 95 1.56 10.84 4.14
N PRO A 96 1.40 11.55 5.28
CA PRO A 96 1.44 13.00 5.28
C PRO A 96 2.88 13.48 5.02
N TYR A 97 3.05 14.32 4.00
CA TYR A 97 4.36 14.86 3.63
C TYR A 97 4.21 16.24 2.98
N GLU A 98 4.90 17.26 3.51
CA GLU A 98 4.87 18.66 3.03
C GLU A 98 3.44 19.21 2.80
N GLY A 99 2.53 18.97 3.74
CA GLY A 99 1.15 19.45 3.68
C GLY A 99 0.25 18.73 2.66
N LYS A 100 0.74 17.65 2.08
CA LYS A 100 0.00 16.75 1.19
C LYS A 100 -0.12 15.37 1.82
N GLU A 101 -0.98 14.54 1.26
CA GLU A 101 -1.13 13.14 1.67
C GLU A 101 -0.94 12.23 0.46
N TYR A 102 -0.22 11.14 0.64
CA TYR A 102 0.09 10.18 -0.41
C TYR A 102 -0.36 8.78 0.01
N LEU A 103 -0.98 8.07 -0.91
CA LEU A 103 -1.30 6.65 -0.76
C LEU A 103 -0.13 5.80 -1.25
N PHE A 104 0.23 4.79 -0.45
CA PHE A 104 1.12 3.68 -0.83
C PHE A 104 0.35 2.39 -0.65
N ASP A 105 0.24 1.60 -1.69
CA ASP A 105 -0.44 0.31 -1.64
C ASP A 105 0.41 -0.79 -2.30
N PRO A 106 1.52 -1.19 -1.66
CA PRO A 106 2.41 -2.22 -2.18
C PRO A 106 1.71 -3.57 -2.29
N GLY A 107 0.73 -3.84 -1.43
CA GLY A 107 -0.11 -5.03 -1.48
C GLY A 107 -1.03 -5.11 -2.70
N TYR A 108 -1.28 -3.99 -3.36
CA TYR A 108 -1.98 -3.91 -4.63
C TYR A 108 -1.03 -3.61 -5.81
N LEU A 109 0.27 -3.76 -5.59
CA LEU A 109 1.35 -3.51 -6.55
C LEU A 109 1.40 -2.05 -7.05
N ILE A 110 0.97 -1.11 -6.21
CA ILE A 110 1.08 0.32 -6.43
C ILE A 110 2.27 0.80 -5.59
N PHE A 111 3.43 0.91 -6.23
CA PHE A 111 4.68 1.26 -5.55
C PHE A 111 4.95 2.76 -5.57
N ASP A 112 4.51 3.47 -6.61
CA ASP A 112 4.64 4.93 -6.65
C ASP A 112 3.69 5.60 -5.65
N PRO A 113 4.16 6.65 -4.93
CA PRO A 113 3.31 7.43 -4.05
C PRO A 113 2.22 8.16 -4.82
N LEU A 114 0.96 7.81 -4.62
CA LEU A 114 -0.17 8.45 -5.29
C LEU A 114 -0.69 9.61 -4.46
N LEU A 115 -0.65 10.82 -5.01
CA LEU A 115 -1.18 12.01 -4.34
C LEU A 115 -2.69 11.86 -4.10
N LEU A 116 -3.11 11.93 -2.84
CA LEU A 116 -4.52 11.85 -2.47
C LEU A 116 -5.28 13.13 -2.87
N PRO A 117 -6.53 13.01 -3.32
CA PRO A 117 -7.38 14.16 -3.54
C PRO A 117 -7.57 14.99 -2.26
N SER A 118 -7.62 16.31 -2.39
CA SER A 118 -7.80 17.22 -1.25
C SER A 118 -9.25 17.27 -0.79
N PHE A 119 -9.48 17.31 0.53
CA PHE A 119 -10.80 17.61 1.09
C PHE A 119 -11.21 19.09 0.97
N PHE A 120 -10.22 19.97 0.83
CA PHE A 120 -10.41 21.41 1.02
C PHE A 120 -10.68 22.16 -0.29
N VAL A 121 -10.65 21.46 -1.42
CA VAL A 121 -10.90 22.06 -2.73
C VAL A 121 -12.18 21.49 -3.30
N GLU A 122 -13.20 22.32 -3.44
CA GLU A 122 -14.47 21.93 -4.04
C GLU A 122 -14.24 21.44 -5.48
N GLY A 123 -14.76 20.25 -5.80
CA GLY A 123 -14.57 19.62 -7.11
C GLY A 123 -13.25 18.84 -7.27
N ALA A 124 -12.30 18.89 -6.31
CA ALA A 124 -11.03 18.16 -6.37
C ALA A 124 -11.04 16.88 -5.51
N ASN A 125 -12.14 16.17 -5.50
CA ASN A 125 -12.32 14.96 -4.70
C ASN A 125 -11.88 13.67 -5.44
N GLU A 126 -11.38 13.79 -6.67
CA GLU A 126 -10.89 12.67 -7.47
C GLU A 126 -9.47 12.93 -7.99
N ALA A 127 -8.67 11.87 -8.09
CA ALA A 127 -7.39 11.86 -8.78
C ALA A 127 -7.29 10.62 -9.66
N PHE A 128 -6.72 10.77 -10.85
CA PHE A 128 -6.58 9.70 -11.84
C PHE A 128 -5.10 9.52 -12.21
N PHE A 129 -4.62 8.28 -12.17
CA PHE A 129 -3.24 7.90 -12.44
C PHE A 129 -3.20 6.86 -13.53
N PRO A 130 -2.71 7.20 -14.73
CA PRO A 130 -2.44 6.22 -15.76
C PRO A 130 -1.20 5.40 -15.35
N LEU A 131 -1.36 4.10 -15.21
CA LEU A 131 -0.29 3.12 -14.92
C LEU A 131 -0.36 2.05 -16.00
N GLU A 132 0.08 2.38 -17.20
CA GLU A 132 -0.08 1.54 -18.40
C GLU A 132 0.32 0.07 -18.18
N PRO A 133 -0.51 -0.89 -18.63
CA PRO A 133 -1.78 -0.74 -19.39
C PRO A 133 -3.02 -0.48 -18.52
N ASN A 134 -2.86 -0.29 -17.23
CA ASN A 134 -3.91 -0.08 -16.24
C ASN A 134 -4.05 1.40 -15.86
N ALA A 135 -5.01 1.68 -15.00
CA ALA A 135 -5.19 2.97 -14.35
C ALA A 135 -5.70 2.80 -12.92
N VAL A 136 -5.35 3.77 -12.09
CA VAL A 136 -5.85 3.91 -10.73
C VAL A 136 -6.65 5.21 -10.65
N ARG A 137 -7.80 5.17 -9.99
CA ARG A 137 -8.56 6.36 -9.60
C ARG A 137 -8.77 6.33 -8.09
N LEU A 138 -8.46 7.42 -7.45
CA LEU A 138 -8.74 7.66 -6.04
C LEU A 138 -9.90 8.65 -5.93
N VAL A 139 -10.88 8.33 -5.09
CA VAL A 139 -12.02 9.21 -4.79
C VAL A 139 -12.08 9.41 -3.30
N ARG A 140 -12.11 10.65 -2.85
CA ARG A 140 -12.16 11.00 -1.42
C ARG A 140 -13.48 11.66 -1.08
N LYS A 141 -14.28 11.04 -0.20
CA LYS A 141 -15.58 11.55 0.23
C LYS A 141 -15.94 11.07 1.64
N ASN A 142 -16.53 11.94 2.44
CA ASN A 142 -17.13 11.60 3.74
C ASN A 142 -16.20 10.79 4.67
N GLY A 143 -14.90 11.13 4.72
CA GLY A 143 -13.93 10.42 5.56
C GLY A 143 -13.48 9.06 5.02
N ILE A 144 -13.78 8.76 3.74
CA ILE A 144 -13.39 7.53 3.05
C ILE A 144 -12.55 7.89 1.83
N VAL A 145 -11.52 7.07 1.56
CA VAL A 145 -10.82 7.03 0.28
C VAL A 145 -11.16 5.74 -0.43
N GLU A 146 -11.72 5.85 -1.62
CA GLU A 146 -12.01 4.73 -2.51
C GLU A 146 -10.86 4.52 -3.49
N LEU A 147 -10.37 3.29 -3.60
CA LEU A 147 -9.42 2.84 -4.61
C LEU A 147 -10.15 2.12 -5.73
N TRP A 148 -10.09 2.66 -6.92
CA TRP A 148 -10.63 2.09 -8.14
C TRP A 148 -9.50 1.71 -9.10
N THR A 149 -9.61 0.57 -9.76
CA THR A 149 -8.67 0.16 -10.80
C THR A 149 -9.39 -0.40 -12.02
N GLY A 150 -8.75 -0.27 -13.17
CA GLY A 150 -9.25 -0.80 -14.43
C GLY A 150 -8.20 -0.69 -15.51
N SER A 151 -8.50 -1.09 -16.74
CA SER A 151 -7.67 -0.77 -17.89
C SER A 151 -7.78 0.72 -18.22
N LEU A 152 -6.74 1.30 -18.80
CA LEU A 152 -6.70 2.74 -19.12
C LEU A 152 -7.90 3.22 -19.96
N GLN A 153 -8.44 2.35 -20.82
CA GLN A 153 -9.58 2.62 -21.68
C GLN A 153 -10.86 1.88 -21.28
N GLY A 154 -10.84 1.15 -20.16
CA GLY A 154 -11.93 0.28 -19.76
C GLY A 154 -12.69 0.74 -18.51
N ALA A 155 -13.63 -0.09 -18.09
CA ALA A 155 -14.41 0.18 -16.89
C ALA A 155 -13.56 0.08 -15.64
N MET A 156 -13.68 1.04 -14.75
CA MET A 156 -13.07 1.03 -13.42
C MET A 156 -13.92 0.21 -12.45
N LYS A 157 -13.25 -0.54 -11.58
CA LYS A 157 -13.88 -1.33 -10.51
C LYS A 157 -13.40 -0.85 -9.16
N LEU A 158 -14.32 -0.61 -8.22
CA LEU A 158 -13.99 -0.37 -6.81
C LEU A 158 -13.28 -1.61 -6.25
N ARG A 159 -12.12 -1.39 -5.66
CA ARG A 159 -11.30 -2.44 -5.05
C ARG A 159 -11.40 -2.41 -3.55
N PHE A 160 -11.12 -1.26 -2.96
CA PHE A 160 -11.14 -1.07 -1.52
C PHE A 160 -11.67 0.31 -1.16
N GLU A 161 -12.21 0.39 0.05
CA GLU A 161 -12.58 1.61 0.76
C GLU A 161 -11.73 1.69 2.02
N PHE A 162 -11.04 2.81 2.25
CA PHE A 162 -10.22 3.06 3.43
C PHE A 162 -10.89 4.13 4.29
N GLU A 163 -11.12 3.82 5.57
CA GLU A 163 -11.55 4.82 6.56
C GLU A 163 -10.35 5.69 6.94
N THR A 164 -10.47 7.03 6.82
CA THR A 164 -9.36 7.99 6.98
C THR A 164 -9.34 8.71 8.32
N ALA A 165 -10.17 8.30 9.26
CA ALA A 165 -10.28 8.91 10.59
C ALA A 165 -9.14 8.50 11.53
#